data_51ea573b302a5267dec498d25408f2c8
#
_entry.id   51ea573b302a5267dec498d25408f2c8
#
_cell.length_a   1.000
_cell.length_b   1.000
_cell.length_c   1.000
_cell.angle_alpha   90.00
_cell.angle_beta   90.00
_cell.angle_gamma   90.00
#
_symmetry.space_group_name_H-M   'P 1'
#
loop_
_entity.id
_entity.type
_entity.pdbx_description
1 polymer ?
#
loop_
_entity_poly.entity_id
_entity_poly.type
_entity_poly.pdbx_seq_one_letter_code
_entity_poly.pdbx_strand_id
1 'polypeptide(L)'
;MLTGHGDISTAVESMRLGAYDFIEKPFSNEMLLDVLKRAGEKRALVLENRELKDELDAQTGAGPRLLGNTHKIKALRRLLMQIKDIPADVLIKGETGSGKDLVARFLHYNSHRKNENFVAINCGAIPETMIESELFGFEAGAFTSAQKKRVGKIEHANGGTFFLDEIESMPMAL
;
A
#
# COMPACT_ATOMS: atom_id res chain seq x y z
N MET A 1 -8.91 16.11 27.14
CA MET A 1 -9.41 15.23 28.23
C MET A 1 -10.26 16.07 29.17
N LEU A 2 -11.38 15.55 29.71
CA LEU A 2 -12.26 16.22 30.65
C LEU A 2 -12.21 15.51 32.01
N THR A 3 -11.99 16.22 33.12
CA THR A 3 -11.91 15.59 34.44
C THR A 3 -12.65 16.38 35.51
N GLY A 4 -13.11 15.71 36.58
CA GLY A 4 -13.75 16.33 37.73
C GLY A 4 -12.78 16.62 38.90
N HIS A 5 -11.57 16.06 38.89
CA HIS A 5 -10.48 16.33 39.82
C HIS A 5 -9.19 16.35 39.03
N GLY A 6 -8.61 17.54 38.84
CA GLY A 6 -7.39 17.77 38.09
C GLY A 6 -6.22 17.98 39.00
N ASP A 7 -5.45 16.94 39.29
CA ASP A 7 -4.09 17.11 39.81
C ASP A 7 -3.14 17.43 38.63
N ILE A 8 -2.18 18.31 38.87
CA ILE A 8 -1.17 18.72 37.85
C ILE A 8 -0.45 17.49 37.27
N SER A 9 -0.20 16.47 38.09
CA SER A 9 0.42 15.22 37.66
C SER A 9 -0.42 14.49 36.61
N THR A 10 -1.74 14.39 36.78
CA THR A 10 -2.69 13.77 35.84
C THR A 10 -2.80 14.56 34.54
N ALA A 11 -2.76 15.90 34.63
CA ALA A 11 -2.74 16.73 33.43
C ALA A 11 -1.49 16.50 32.58
N VAL A 12 -0.31 16.49 33.18
CA VAL A 12 0.97 16.25 32.52
C VAL A 12 1.04 14.86 31.92
N GLU A 13 0.57 13.83 32.62
CA GLU A 13 0.53 12.47 32.13
C GLU A 13 -0.39 12.31 30.92
N SER A 14 -1.58 12.92 31.00
CA SER A 14 -2.53 12.92 29.89
C SER A 14 -1.96 13.58 28.62
N MET A 15 -1.24 14.69 28.77
CA MET A 15 -0.56 15.35 27.65
C MET A 15 0.56 14.48 27.07
N ARG A 16 1.32 13.77 27.90
CA ARG A 16 2.35 12.80 27.45
C ARG A 16 1.74 11.61 26.68
N LEU A 17 0.55 11.16 27.09
CA LEU A 17 -0.19 10.10 26.40
C LEU A 17 -0.89 10.56 25.11
N GLY A 18 -0.73 11.84 24.73
CA GLY A 18 -1.21 12.36 23.44
C GLY A 18 -2.54 13.12 23.53
N ALA A 19 -3.00 13.50 24.71
CA ALA A 19 -4.15 14.41 24.80
C ALA A 19 -3.80 15.76 24.18
N TYR A 20 -4.75 16.32 23.43
CA TYR A 20 -4.57 17.65 22.81
C TYR A 20 -4.56 18.75 23.87
N ASP A 21 -5.49 18.66 24.82
CA ASP A 21 -5.65 19.60 25.91
C ASP A 21 -6.32 18.92 27.12
N PHE A 22 -6.25 19.58 28.26
CA PHE A 22 -6.83 19.15 29.51
C PHE A 22 -7.76 20.23 30.05
N ILE A 23 -9.01 19.86 30.36
CA ILE A 23 -10.04 20.78 30.84
C ILE A 23 -10.61 20.23 32.16
N GLU A 24 -10.54 21.03 33.21
CA GLU A 24 -11.10 20.70 34.51
C GLU A 24 -12.55 21.21 34.64
N LYS A 25 -13.39 20.43 35.29
CA LYS A 25 -14.77 20.82 35.65
C LYS A 25 -14.77 21.66 36.92
N PRO A 26 -15.58 22.74 37.01
CA PRO A 26 -16.55 23.21 36.01
C PRO A 26 -15.89 24.06 34.88
N PHE A 27 -16.31 23.86 33.64
CA PHE A 27 -15.84 24.64 32.47
C PHE A 27 -17.00 25.35 31.77
N SER A 28 -16.69 26.45 31.10
CA SER A 28 -17.68 27.14 30.25
C SER A 28 -17.82 26.49 28.90
N ASN A 29 -19.02 26.59 28.28
CA ASN A 29 -19.24 26.10 26.91
C ASN A 29 -18.31 26.79 25.90
N GLU A 30 -18.02 28.07 26.09
CA GLU A 30 -17.11 28.83 25.23
C GLU A 30 -15.69 28.27 25.26
N MET A 31 -15.16 27.96 26.45
CA MET A 31 -13.84 27.36 26.63
C MET A 31 -13.77 25.99 25.95
N LEU A 32 -14.80 25.16 26.12
CA LEU A 32 -14.86 23.82 25.49
C LEU A 32 -14.87 23.96 23.96
N LEU A 33 -15.72 24.85 23.43
CA LEU A 33 -15.81 25.06 21.98
C LEU A 33 -14.50 25.57 21.38
N ASP A 34 -13.80 26.49 22.06
CA ASP A 34 -12.51 26.99 21.62
C ASP A 34 -11.44 25.89 21.56
N VAL A 35 -11.36 25.05 22.59
CA VAL A 35 -10.43 23.90 22.60
C VAL A 35 -10.76 22.89 21.51
N LEU A 36 -12.05 22.58 21.30
CA LEU A 36 -12.48 21.65 20.23
C LEU A 36 -12.14 22.22 18.84
N LYS A 37 -12.35 23.52 18.62
CA LYS A 37 -12.03 24.20 17.35
C LYS A 37 -10.52 24.10 17.08
N ARG A 38 -9.68 24.48 18.04
CA ARG A 38 -8.20 24.38 17.91
C ARG A 38 -7.73 22.96 17.69
N ALA A 39 -8.32 21.97 18.40
CA ALA A 39 -8.00 20.57 18.19
C ALA A 39 -8.37 20.08 16.78
N GLY A 40 -9.54 20.51 16.27
CA GLY A 40 -9.99 20.23 14.92
C GLY A 40 -9.08 20.83 13.84
N GLU A 41 -8.70 22.09 13.99
CA GLU A 41 -7.77 22.81 13.10
C GLU A 41 -6.39 22.12 13.07
N LYS A 42 -5.83 21.77 14.24
CA LYS A 42 -4.56 21.04 14.31
C LYS A 42 -4.66 19.67 13.62
N ARG A 43 -5.76 18.95 13.84
CA ARG A 43 -6.00 17.66 13.19
C ARG A 43 -6.08 17.81 11.67
N ALA A 44 -6.79 18.82 11.17
CA ALA A 44 -6.89 19.12 9.74
C ALA A 44 -5.52 19.39 9.12
N LEU A 45 -4.70 20.23 9.77
CA LEU A 45 -3.33 20.53 9.32
C LEU A 45 -2.42 19.28 9.32
N VAL A 46 -2.53 18.41 10.30
CA VAL A 46 -1.76 17.16 10.33
C VAL A 46 -2.15 16.23 9.18
N LEU A 47 -3.45 16.13 8.88
CA LEU A 47 -3.95 15.33 7.77
C LEU A 47 -3.50 15.90 6.42
N GLU A 48 -3.63 17.22 6.24
CA GLU A 48 -3.17 17.91 5.03
C GLU A 48 -1.65 17.74 4.81
N ASN A 49 -0.85 17.92 5.86
CA ASN A 49 0.61 17.73 5.78
C ASN A 49 0.97 16.28 5.40
N ARG A 50 0.23 15.30 5.94
CA ARG A 50 0.41 13.90 5.57
C ARG A 50 0.05 13.66 4.09
N GLU A 51 -1.07 14.22 3.64
CA GLU A 51 -1.49 14.11 2.24
C GLU A 51 -0.46 14.74 1.29
N LEU A 52 0.08 15.91 1.62
CA LEU A 52 1.11 16.58 0.83
C LEU A 52 2.42 15.78 0.80
N LYS A 53 2.81 15.18 1.91
CA LYS A 53 3.99 14.28 1.96
C LYS A 53 3.78 13.04 1.10
N ASP A 54 2.64 12.37 1.23
CA ASP A 54 2.30 11.20 0.44
C ASP A 54 2.25 11.54 -1.07
N GLU A 55 1.75 12.73 -1.44
CA GLU A 55 1.79 13.22 -2.83
C GLU A 55 3.24 13.48 -3.30
N LEU A 56 4.08 14.05 -2.46
CA LEU A 56 5.49 14.30 -2.79
C LEU A 56 6.28 13.01 -2.95
N ASP A 57 6.12 12.07 -2.02
CA ASP A 57 6.77 10.76 -2.07
C ASP A 57 6.34 9.97 -3.31
N ALA A 58 5.06 10.02 -3.67
CA ALA A 58 4.54 9.42 -4.89
C ALA A 58 5.06 10.08 -6.18
N GLN A 59 5.52 11.33 -6.11
CA GLN A 59 6.10 12.05 -7.25
C GLN A 59 7.63 11.94 -7.33
N THR A 60 8.31 11.77 -6.20
CA THR A 60 9.78 11.76 -6.12
C THR A 60 10.35 10.35 -5.99
N GLY A 61 9.53 9.34 -5.68
CA GLY A 61 9.95 7.95 -5.54
C GLY A 61 10.57 7.37 -6.82
N ALA A 62 11.52 6.46 -6.66
CA ALA A 62 12.06 5.66 -7.77
C ALA A 62 10.97 4.72 -8.27
N GLY A 63 10.61 4.80 -9.56
CA GLY A 63 9.63 3.91 -10.17
C GLY A 63 8.56 4.62 -10.99
N PRO A 64 7.61 3.88 -11.53
CA PRO A 64 6.55 4.44 -12.36
C PRO A 64 5.60 5.33 -11.56
N ARG A 65 5.19 6.43 -12.18
CA ARG A 65 4.35 7.46 -11.57
C ARG A 65 2.90 7.32 -12.02
N LEU A 66 1.97 7.35 -11.06
CA LEU A 66 0.55 7.49 -11.36
C LEU A 66 0.24 8.97 -11.62
N LEU A 67 0.26 9.37 -12.89
CA LEU A 67 0.02 10.76 -13.30
C LEU A 67 -1.46 11.12 -13.25
N GLY A 68 -1.75 12.37 -12.94
CA GLY A 68 -3.10 12.94 -12.96
C GLY A 68 -3.48 13.63 -11.65
N ASN A 69 -4.36 14.64 -11.76
CA ASN A 69 -4.80 15.49 -10.65
C ASN A 69 -6.30 15.37 -10.34
N THR A 70 -7.00 14.40 -10.98
CA THR A 70 -8.40 14.15 -10.68
C THR A 70 -8.58 13.60 -9.28
N HIS A 71 -9.72 13.89 -8.65
CA HIS A 71 -10.03 13.37 -7.32
C HIS A 71 -9.91 11.82 -7.24
N LYS A 72 -10.30 11.11 -8.31
CA LYS A 72 -10.21 9.64 -8.39
C LYS A 72 -8.75 9.16 -8.36
N ILE A 73 -7.85 9.78 -9.11
CA ILE A 73 -6.42 9.41 -9.12
C ILE A 73 -5.74 9.76 -7.78
N LYS A 74 -6.09 10.89 -7.18
CA LYS A 74 -5.60 11.25 -5.84
C LYS A 74 -6.09 10.26 -4.78
N ALA A 75 -7.36 9.85 -4.83
CA ALA A 75 -7.91 8.83 -3.94
C ALA A 75 -7.23 7.46 -4.14
N LEU A 76 -6.99 7.05 -5.40
CA LEU A 76 -6.28 5.82 -5.71
C LEU A 76 -4.85 5.85 -5.14
N ARG A 77 -4.08 6.91 -5.39
CA ARG A 77 -2.72 7.05 -4.82
C ARG A 77 -2.71 6.93 -3.29
N ARG A 78 -3.63 7.61 -2.60
CA ARG A 78 -3.76 7.52 -1.14
C ARG A 78 -4.04 6.09 -0.69
N LEU A 79 -4.98 5.39 -1.33
CA LEU A 79 -5.28 4.00 -1.03
C LEU A 79 -4.04 3.12 -1.20
N LEU A 80 -3.33 3.23 -2.33
CA LEU A 80 -2.13 2.44 -2.62
C LEU A 80 -1.02 2.70 -1.57
N MET A 81 -0.82 3.96 -1.16
CA MET A 81 0.14 4.29 -0.12
C MET A 81 -0.24 3.73 1.26
N GLN A 82 -1.52 3.54 1.54
CA GLN A 82 -1.98 2.92 2.79
C GLN A 82 -1.78 1.40 2.81
N ILE A 83 -1.93 0.73 1.65
CA ILE A 83 -1.87 -0.74 1.57
C ILE A 83 -0.50 -1.29 1.16
N LYS A 84 0.43 -0.48 0.72
CA LYS A 84 1.72 -0.90 0.13
C LYS A 84 2.55 -1.88 0.97
N ASP A 85 2.43 -1.80 2.30
CA ASP A 85 3.19 -2.61 3.25
C ASP A 85 2.32 -3.65 3.99
N ILE A 86 1.04 -3.75 3.63
CA ILE A 86 0.14 -4.75 4.22
C ILE A 86 0.49 -6.14 3.64
N PRO A 87 0.66 -7.18 4.48
CA PRO A 87 0.95 -8.54 4.02
C PRO A 87 -0.34 -9.25 3.54
N ALA A 88 -0.92 -8.77 2.45
CA ALA A 88 -2.13 -9.32 1.84
C ALA A 88 -2.02 -9.29 0.32
N ASP A 89 -2.73 -10.20 -0.34
CA ASP A 89 -2.86 -10.21 -1.78
C ASP A 89 -3.74 -9.05 -2.25
N VAL A 90 -3.36 -8.43 -3.37
CA VAL A 90 -4.06 -7.29 -3.95
C VAL A 90 -4.64 -7.67 -5.31
N LEU A 91 -5.95 -7.62 -5.44
CA LEU A 91 -6.63 -7.80 -6.73
C LEU A 91 -6.89 -6.44 -7.38
N ILE A 92 -6.28 -6.22 -8.56
CA ILE A 92 -6.44 -5.01 -9.36
C ILE A 92 -7.44 -5.28 -10.48
N LYS A 93 -8.61 -4.62 -10.44
CA LYS A 93 -9.65 -4.73 -11.48
C LYS A 93 -9.70 -3.47 -12.34
N GLY A 94 -9.82 -3.66 -13.65
CA GLY A 94 -9.95 -2.55 -14.60
C GLY A 94 -9.95 -3.05 -16.04
N GLU A 95 -10.42 -2.21 -16.95
CA GLU A 95 -10.44 -2.50 -18.38
C GLU A 95 -9.01 -2.70 -18.93
N THR A 96 -8.91 -3.34 -20.09
CA THR A 96 -7.63 -3.47 -20.80
C THR A 96 -7.08 -2.07 -21.12
N GLY A 97 -5.78 -1.86 -20.89
CA GLY A 97 -5.15 -0.55 -21.08
C GLY A 97 -5.37 0.47 -19.95
N SER A 98 -6.10 0.15 -18.88
CA SER A 98 -6.33 1.07 -17.73
C SER A 98 -5.09 1.30 -16.85
N GLY A 99 -3.98 0.60 -17.10
CA GLY A 99 -2.74 0.77 -16.35
C GLY A 99 -2.61 -0.12 -15.11
N LYS A 100 -3.20 -1.32 -15.11
CA LYS A 100 -3.08 -2.29 -14.01
C LYS A 100 -1.61 -2.61 -13.65
N ASP A 101 -0.77 -2.83 -14.66
CA ASP A 101 0.68 -3.03 -14.48
C ASP A 101 1.35 -1.83 -13.80
N LEU A 102 0.97 -0.61 -14.20
CA LEU A 102 1.48 0.62 -13.59
C LEU A 102 1.13 0.70 -12.09
N VAL A 103 -0.09 0.29 -11.72
CA VAL A 103 -0.53 0.24 -10.32
C VAL A 103 0.27 -0.80 -9.52
N ALA A 104 0.49 -2.00 -10.08
CA ALA A 104 1.26 -3.05 -9.43
C ALA A 104 2.72 -2.61 -9.20
N ARG A 105 3.36 -2.00 -10.22
CA ARG A 105 4.70 -1.42 -10.08
C ARG A 105 4.74 -0.28 -9.08
N PHE A 106 3.74 0.60 -9.08
CA PHE A 106 3.65 1.70 -8.11
C PHE A 106 3.62 1.16 -6.67
N LEU A 107 2.82 0.12 -6.40
CA LEU A 107 2.80 -0.56 -5.09
C LEU A 107 4.18 -1.10 -4.71
N HIS A 108 4.84 -1.84 -5.62
CA HIS A 108 6.15 -2.42 -5.37
C HIS A 108 7.20 -1.35 -5.03
N TYR A 109 7.38 -0.35 -5.90
CA TYR A 109 8.42 0.67 -5.75
C TYR A 109 8.20 1.62 -4.56
N ASN A 110 6.98 1.73 -4.05
CA ASN A 110 6.67 2.52 -2.85
C ASN A 110 6.62 1.67 -1.57
N SER A 111 6.78 0.34 -1.64
CA SER A 111 6.78 -0.57 -0.49
C SER A 111 8.17 -0.78 0.11
N HIS A 112 8.24 -1.47 1.24
CA HIS A 112 9.50 -1.95 1.81
C HIS A 112 10.24 -2.95 0.91
N ARG A 113 9.54 -3.56 -0.08
CA ARG A 113 10.09 -4.52 -1.06
C ARG A 113 10.69 -3.86 -2.31
N LYS A 114 10.79 -2.55 -2.36
CA LYS A 114 11.24 -1.77 -3.55
C LYS A 114 12.61 -2.13 -4.10
N ASN A 115 13.47 -2.72 -3.27
CA ASN A 115 14.82 -3.17 -3.66
C ASN A 115 14.87 -4.65 -4.02
N GLU A 116 13.74 -5.36 -3.87
CA GLU A 116 13.61 -6.78 -4.18
C GLU A 116 13.09 -6.98 -5.62
N ASN A 117 12.99 -8.23 -6.06
CA ASN A 117 12.55 -8.53 -7.41
C ASN A 117 11.06 -8.18 -7.62
N PHE A 118 10.77 -7.51 -8.74
CA PHE A 118 9.42 -7.38 -9.29
C PHE A 118 9.30 -8.34 -10.48
N VAL A 119 8.54 -9.40 -10.32
CA VAL A 119 8.35 -10.42 -11.36
C VAL A 119 6.92 -10.33 -11.87
N ALA A 120 6.76 -9.99 -13.15
CA ALA A 120 5.47 -9.93 -13.82
C ALA A 120 5.32 -11.07 -14.82
N ILE A 121 4.14 -11.66 -14.87
CA ILE A 121 3.73 -12.66 -15.87
C ILE A 121 2.39 -12.21 -16.46
N ASN A 122 2.30 -12.16 -17.78
CA ASN A 122 1.01 -12.09 -18.46
C ASN A 122 0.56 -13.53 -18.77
N CYS A 123 -0.52 -13.97 -18.10
CA CYS A 123 -1.03 -15.34 -18.22
C CYS A 123 -1.63 -15.62 -19.61
N GLY A 124 -2.17 -14.60 -20.28
CA GLY A 124 -2.69 -14.74 -21.65
C GLY A 124 -1.61 -14.83 -22.74
N ALA A 125 -0.37 -14.42 -22.43
CA ALA A 125 0.73 -14.47 -23.37
C ALA A 125 1.53 -15.79 -23.35
N ILE A 126 1.31 -16.66 -22.36
CA ILE A 126 2.03 -17.92 -22.21
C ILE A 126 1.13 -19.09 -22.66
N PRO A 127 1.61 -19.96 -23.54
CA PRO A 127 0.88 -21.17 -23.88
C PRO A 127 0.53 -21.99 -22.64
N GLU A 128 -0.69 -22.53 -22.60
CA GLU A 128 -1.22 -23.29 -21.46
C GLU A 128 -0.29 -24.45 -21.03
N THR A 129 0.32 -25.13 -22.01
CA THR A 129 1.28 -26.21 -21.78
C THR A 129 2.61 -25.79 -21.16
N MET A 130 2.92 -24.49 -21.12
CA MET A 130 4.17 -23.96 -20.60
C MET A 130 4.00 -23.19 -19.28
N ILE A 131 2.78 -22.80 -18.94
CA ILE A 131 2.54 -21.90 -17.81
C ILE A 131 3.00 -22.51 -16.48
N GLU A 132 2.77 -23.81 -16.27
CA GLU A 132 3.21 -24.53 -15.08
C GLU A 132 4.75 -24.51 -14.95
N SER A 133 5.47 -24.80 -16.04
CA SER A 133 6.93 -24.78 -16.04
C SER A 133 7.53 -23.38 -15.88
N GLU A 134 6.86 -22.34 -16.36
CA GLU A 134 7.25 -20.94 -16.12
C GLU A 134 7.02 -20.51 -14.66
N LEU A 135 5.89 -20.91 -14.06
CA LEU A 135 5.55 -20.54 -12.69
C LEU A 135 6.42 -21.25 -11.67
N PHE A 136 6.48 -22.59 -11.76
CA PHE A 136 7.11 -23.44 -10.74
C PHE A 136 8.52 -23.89 -11.10
N GLY A 137 8.92 -23.77 -12.39
CA GLY A 137 10.18 -24.32 -12.86
C GLY A 137 10.15 -25.84 -13.04
N PHE A 138 11.31 -26.43 -13.28
CA PHE A 138 11.45 -27.88 -13.41
C PHE A 138 12.87 -28.36 -13.09
N GLU A 139 13.00 -29.60 -12.66
CA GLU A 139 14.28 -30.26 -12.47
C GLU A 139 14.81 -30.83 -13.80
N ALA A 140 16.13 -31.01 -13.88
CA ALA A 140 16.75 -31.69 -15.03
C ALA A 140 16.16 -33.07 -15.22
N GLY A 141 15.74 -33.43 -16.43
CA GLY A 141 15.14 -34.73 -16.75
C GLY A 141 13.62 -34.81 -16.52
N ALA A 142 12.94 -33.72 -16.11
CA ALA A 142 11.48 -33.75 -15.90
C ALA A 142 10.69 -34.07 -17.19
N PHE A 143 11.24 -33.74 -18.36
CA PHE A 143 10.69 -34.08 -19.68
C PHE A 143 11.82 -34.14 -20.72
N THR A 144 11.54 -34.69 -21.90
CA THR A 144 12.56 -35.05 -22.92
C THR A 144 13.53 -33.95 -23.31
N SER A 145 13.10 -32.67 -23.24
CA SER A 145 13.93 -31.49 -23.55
C SER A 145 14.48 -30.76 -22.30
N ALA A 146 14.22 -31.26 -21.09
CA ALA A 146 14.67 -30.66 -19.84
C ALA A 146 16.14 -31.02 -19.53
N GLN A 147 17.08 -30.44 -20.26
CA GLN A 147 18.51 -30.72 -20.07
C GLN A 147 19.12 -30.14 -18.80
N LYS A 148 18.53 -29.03 -18.25
CA LYS A 148 19.00 -28.33 -17.04
C LYS A 148 17.82 -27.98 -16.17
N LYS A 149 18.06 -27.92 -14.86
CA LYS A 149 17.12 -27.33 -13.88
C LYS A 149 16.80 -25.89 -14.27
N ARG A 150 15.51 -25.51 -14.16
CA ARG A 150 15.05 -24.14 -14.32
C ARG A 150 14.26 -23.69 -13.09
N VAL A 151 14.68 -22.59 -12.50
CA VAL A 151 13.99 -21.94 -11.37
C VAL A 151 12.71 -21.27 -11.87
N GLY A 152 11.61 -21.52 -11.17
CA GLY A 152 10.32 -20.91 -11.49
C GLY A 152 10.24 -19.42 -11.14
N LYS A 153 9.31 -18.73 -11.78
CA LYS A 153 9.08 -17.30 -11.56
C LYS A 153 8.61 -16.98 -10.13
N ILE A 154 7.86 -17.88 -9.51
CA ILE A 154 7.43 -17.76 -8.11
C ILE A 154 8.63 -17.76 -7.17
N GLU A 155 9.55 -18.72 -7.35
CA GLU A 155 10.77 -18.79 -6.56
C GLU A 155 11.65 -17.54 -6.78
N HIS A 156 11.74 -17.06 -8.03
CA HIS A 156 12.50 -15.88 -8.37
C HIS A 156 11.91 -14.59 -7.76
N ALA A 157 10.60 -14.56 -7.49
CA ALA A 157 9.91 -13.44 -6.84
C ALA A 157 10.00 -13.48 -5.30
N ASN A 158 10.65 -14.49 -4.73
CA ASN A 158 10.71 -14.67 -3.27
C ASN A 158 11.28 -13.43 -2.57
N GLY A 159 10.59 -12.96 -1.53
CA GLY A 159 10.90 -11.72 -0.82
C GLY A 159 10.44 -10.44 -1.55
N GLY A 160 10.15 -10.53 -2.84
CA GLY A 160 9.77 -9.43 -3.71
C GLY A 160 8.25 -9.29 -3.94
N THR A 161 7.90 -8.98 -5.19
CA THR A 161 6.50 -8.88 -5.63
C THR A 161 6.28 -9.73 -6.87
N PHE A 162 5.25 -10.56 -6.83
CA PHE A 162 4.81 -11.37 -7.95
C PHE A 162 3.50 -10.79 -8.50
N PHE A 163 3.49 -10.42 -9.78
CA PHE A 163 2.33 -9.84 -10.45
C PHE A 163 1.85 -10.75 -11.58
N LEU A 164 0.59 -11.17 -11.50
CA LEU A 164 -0.11 -11.94 -12.53
C LEU A 164 -1.05 -11.00 -13.28
N ASP A 165 -0.74 -10.71 -14.54
CA ASP A 165 -1.63 -9.98 -15.42
C ASP A 165 -2.52 -10.95 -16.19
N GLU A 166 -3.75 -10.53 -16.51
CA GLU A 166 -4.74 -11.36 -17.22
C GLU A 166 -4.97 -12.73 -16.56
N ILE A 167 -5.11 -12.72 -15.22
CA ILE A 167 -5.25 -13.95 -14.42
C ILE A 167 -6.47 -14.79 -14.84
N GLU A 168 -7.48 -14.17 -15.45
CA GLU A 168 -8.63 -14.84 -16.03
C GLU A 168 -8.29 -15.79 -17.20
N SER A 169 -7.12 -15.61 -17.79
CA SER A 169 -6.60 -16.49 -18.86
C SER A 169 -5.84 -17.72 -18.33
N MET A 170 -5.69 -17.80 -17.00
CA MET A 170 -5.01 -18.94 -16.37
C MET A 170 -5.91 -20.19 -16.37
N PRO A 171 -5.36 -21.38 -16.69
CA PRO A 171 -6.10 -22.63 -16.58
C PRO A 171 -6.60 -22.87 -15.16
N MET A 172 -7.86 -23.28 -15.03
CA MET A 172 -8.50 -23.56 -13.73
C MET A 172 -7.84 -24.71 -12.94
N ALA A 173 -6.98 -25.50 -13.57
CA ALA A 173 -6.27 -26.61 -12.94
C ALA A 173 -4.99 -26.19 -12.20
N LEU A 174 -4.56 -24.93 -12.35
CA LEU A 174 -3.42 -24.31 -11.66
C LEU A 174 -3.87 -23.44 -10.51
#